data_61e43f8602ccd8a8d59a1f5639b0a62f
#
_entry.id   61e43f8602ccd8a8d59a1f5639b0a62f
#
_cell.length_a   1.000
_cell.length_b   1.000
_cell.length_c   1.000
_cell.angle_alpha   90.00
_cell.angle_beta   90.00
_cell.angle_gamma   90.00
#
_symmetry.space_group_name_H-M   'P 1'
#
loop_
_entity.id
_entity.type
_entity.pdbx_description
1 polymer ?
#
loop_
_entity_poly.entity_id
_entity_poly.type
_entity_poly.pdbx_seq_one_letter_code
_entity_poly.pdbx_strand_id
1 'polypeptide(L)'
;MSKTKTIKRDEDVKDKAGFVTYLIIVIIGIVLLFPIIWMFFATFKDNADLFGTVSLLPSTWHFENYIEGWKGSAGVTYTKFFLNTFLLVVPTTLLTLFSSTLVAYGFARFNFPYKKLLFTLLIAMMMLPNTVVIIPRYILYNKFHWVDSYMPFYAPALLCCNSFFPYMLIQFLRSIPKDLDESAYIDGCSTWKCLTKIILPLMKPALLSAGLFQFLWTYNDYFNSLIFINSVKKYPISLAVRLSLDSESVVNWGKVMAMAFVAVLPLMVLFFCCQRYFIEGIATSGMKN
;
A
#
# COMPACT_ATOMS: atom_id res chain seq x y z
N MET A 1 61.55 -7.03 -13.58
CA MET A 1 60.55 -6.80 -14.64
C MET A 1 59.22 -7.42 -14.20
N SER A 2 58.39 -6.63 -13.53
CA SER A 2 57.04 -7.04 -13.06
C SER A 2 55.99 -6.58 -14.08
N LYS A 3 55.31 -7.53 -14.72
CA LYS A 3 54.23 -7.25 -15.66
C LYS A 3 52.99 -6.86 -14.85
N THR A 4 52.69 -5.56 -14.80
CA THR A 4 51.42 -5.03 -14.34
C THR A 4 50.34 -5.49 -15.31
N LYS A 5 49.53 -6.50 -14.92
CA LYS A 5 48.31 -6.86 -15.61
C LYS A 5 47.30 -5.74 -15.38
N THR A 6 47.12 -4.88 -16.36
CA THR A 6 46.00 -3.95 -16.43
C THR A 6 44.70 -4.77 -16.50
N ILE A 7 43.96 -4.79 -15.43
CA ILE A 7 42.57 -5.30 -15.44
C ILE A 7 41.80 -4.30 -16.29
N LYS A 8 41.57 -4.65 -17.56
CA LYS A 8 40.51 -3.98 -18.34
C LYS A 8 39.20 -4.22 -17.62
N ARG A 9 38.69 -3.17 -17.04
CA ARG A 9 37.35 -3.11 -16.51
C ARG A 9 36.42 -3.29 -17.71
N ASP A 10 35.70 -4.41 -17.75
CA ASP A 10 34.67 -4.68 -18.75
C ASP A 10 33.54 -3.66 -18.60
N GLU A 11 33.71 -2.48 -19.21
CA GLU A 11 32.70 -1.42 -19.31
C GLU A 11 31.71 -1.64 -20.47
N ASP A 12 31.59 -2.86 -21.00
CA ASP A 12 30.71 -3.17 -22.13
C ASP A 12 29.85 -4.43 -21.93
N VAL A 13 29.32 -4.65 -20.76
CA VAL A 13 28.07 -5.39 -20.67
C VAL A 13 26.93 -4.37 -20.81
N LYS A 14 26.80 -3.72 -21.93
CA LYS A 14 25.53 -3.30 -22.47
C LYS A 14 24.77 -4.60 -22.71
N ASP A 15 23.91 -4.93 -21.77
CA ASP A 15 22.89 -5.95 -21.94
C ASP A 15 22.11 -5.59 -23.21
N LYS A 16 22.59 -6.10 -24.34
CA LYS A 16 21.79 -6.14 -25.57
C LYS A 16 20.77 -7.22 -25.31
N ALA A 17 19.74 -6.86 -24.54
CA ALA A 17 18.55 -7.67 -24.50
C ALA A 17 18.17 -7.90 -25.96
N GLY A 18 18.34 -9.15 -26.44
CA GLY A 18 18.14 -9.46 -27.85
C GLY A 18 16.69 -9.13 -28.22
N PHE A 19 16.42 -8.88 -29.49
CA PHE A 19 15.05 -8.62 -30.02
C PHE A 19 14.01 -9.57 -29.44
N VAL A 20 14.39 -10.84 -29.24
CA VAL A 20 13.52 -11.87 -28.64
C VAL A 20 13.14 -11.51 -27.20
N THR A 21 14.05 -10.99 -26.39
CA THR A 21 13.76 -10.57 -25.00
C THR A 21 12.76 -9.42 -24.97
N TYR A 22 12.94 -8.41 -25.83
CA TYR A 22 11.97 -7.32 -25.95
C TYR A 22 10.60 -7.81 -26.41
N LEU A 23 10.58 -8.72 -27.41
CA LEU A 23 9.32 -9.29 -27.89
C LEU A 23 8.58 -10.05 -26.78
N ILE A 24 9.30 -10.87 -25.99
CA ILE A 24 8.71 -11.60 -24.86
C ILE A 24 8.15 -10.63 -23.82
N ILE A 25 8.91 -9.59 -23.44
CA ILE A 25 8.45 -8.59 -22.46
C ILE A 25 7.21 -7.86 -22.96
N VAL A 26 7.16 -7.49 -24.24
CA VAL A 26 5.97 -6.83 -24.84
C VAL A 26 4.76 -7.75 -24.82
N ILE A 27 4.92 -9.01 -25.22
CA ILE A 27 3.82 -10.00 -25.20
C ILE A 27 3.29 -10.18 -23.77
N ILE A 28 4.18 -10.39 -22.79
CA ILE A 28 3.79 -10.50 -21.39
C ILE A 28 3.09 -9.22 -20.93
N GLY A 29 3.61 -8.05 -21.29
CA GLY A 29 3.01 -6.75 -20.97
C GLY A 29 1.58 -6.62 -21.51
N ILE A 30 1.34 -7.01 -22.75
CA ILE A 30 0.00 -7.00 -23.38
C ILE A 30 -0.94 -7.94 -22.62
N VAL A 31 -0.50 -9.16 -22.29
CA VAL A 31 -1.31 -10.14 -21.56
C VAL A 31 -1.68 -9.61 -20.16
N LEU A 32 -0.72 -8.99 -19.45
CA LEU A 32 -0.95 -8.41 -18.11
C LEU A 32 -1.85 -7.16 -18.15
N LEU A 33 -1.80 -6.38 -19.21
CA LEU A 33 -2.66 -5.20 -19.38
C LEU A 33 -4.07 -5.55 -19.86
N PHE A 34 -4.25 -6.72 -20.48
CA PHE A 34 -5.53 -7.12 -21.05
C PHE A 34 -6.71 -7.01 -20.07
N PRO A 35 -6.62 -7.50 -18.80
CA PRO A 35 -7.75 -7.38 -17.87
C PRO A 35 -8.14 -5.92 -17.57
N ILE A 36 -7.15 -5.02 -17.50
CA ILE A 36 -7.40 -3.58 -17.26
C ILE A 36 -8.05 -2.93 -18.48
N ILE A 37 -7.56 -3.25 -19.67
CA ILE A 37 -8.13 -2.78 -20.93
C ILE A 37 -9.56 -3.31 -21.10
N TRP A 38 -9.78 -4.59 -20.82
CA TRP A 38 -11.10 -5.19 -20.87
C TRP A 38 -12.05 -4.54 -19.87
N MET A 39 -11.62 -4.34 -18.63
CA MET A 39 -12.42 -3.67 -17.60
C MET A 39 -12.77 -2.24 -18.02
N PHE A 40 -11.84 -1.50 -18.64
CA PHE A 40 -12.11 -0.17 -19.17
C PHE A 40 -13.23 -0.17 -20.22
N PHE A 41 -13.18 -1.07 -21.21
CA PHE A 41 -14.26 -1.17 -22.21
C PHE A 41 -15.57 -1.72 -21.61
N ALA A 42 -15.48 -2.61 -20.63
CA ALA A 42 -16.62 -3.15 -19.90
C ALA A 42 -17.42 -2.05 -19.16
N THR A 43 -16.79 -0.94 -18.78
CA THR A 43 -17.49 0.20 -18.15
C THR A 43 -18.53 0.85 -19.05
N PHE A 44 -18.41 0.69 -20.38
CA PHE A 44 -19.32 1.26 -21.38
C PHE A 44 -20.35 0.27 -21.91
N LYS A 45 -20.35 -0.98 -21.44
CA LYS A 45 -21.27 -2.05 -21.86
C LYS A 45 -22.50 -2.09 -20.97
N ASP A 46 -23.60 -2.59 -21.53
CA ASP A 46 -24.76 -3.04 -20.77
C ASP A 46 -24.63 -4.51 -20.38
N ASN A 47 -25.60 -5.05 -19.66
CA ASN A 47 -25.59 -6.46 -19.24
C ASN A 47 -25.67 -7.43 -20.41
N ALA A 48 -26.42 -7.09 -21.46
CA ALA A 48 -26.59 -7.95 -22.64
C ALA A 48 -25.26 -8.07 -23.40
N ASP A 49 -24.54 -6.95 -23.56
CA ASP A 49 -23.24 -6.91 -24.23
C ASP A 49 -22.12 -7.54 -23.38
N LEU A 50 -22.18 -7.39 -22.05
CA LEU A 50 -21.18 -7.99 -21.14
C LEU A 50 -21.22 -9.52 -21.11
N PHE A 51 -22.41 -10.11 -21.14
CA PHE A 51 -22.60 -11.56 -21.02
C PHE A 51 -22.98 -12.27 -22.33
N GLY A 52 -23.45 -11.51 -23.33
CA GLY A 52 -23.90 -12.05 -24.60
C GLY A 52 -22.85 -12.07 -25.70
N THR A 53 -21.79 -11.25 -25.59
CA THR A 53 -20.76 -11.13 -26.63
C THR A 53 -19.36 -11.29 -26.07
N VAL A 54 -18.44 -11.87 -26.86
CA VAL A 54 -17.01 -11.97 -26.51
C VAL A 54 -16.23 -10.75 -27.02
N SER A 55 -16.90 -9.74 -27.60
CA SER A 55 -16.26 -8.55 -28.13
C SER A 55 -15.55 -7.75 -27.04
N LEU A 56 -14.33 -7.26 -27.32
CA LEU A 56 -13.62 -6.34 -26.45
C LEU A 56 -14.32 -4.97 -26.42
N LEU A 57 -14.71 -4.46 -27.58
CA LEU A 57 -15.37 -3.17 -27.73
C LEU A 57 -16.87 -3.27 -27.44
N PRO A 58 -17.50 -2.23 -26.85
CA PRO A 58 -18.94 -2.20 -26.64
C PRO A 58 -19.69 -2.08 -27.99
N SER A 59 -20.82 -2.75 -28.07
CA SER A 59 -21.74 -2.64 -29.26
C SER A 59 -22.39 -1.26 -29.31
N THR A 60 -22.75 -0.74 -28.13
CA THR A 60 -23.22 0.64 -27.92
C THR A 60 -22.48 1.24 -26.71
N TRP A 61 -22.19 2.54 -26.79
CA TRP A 61 -21.42 3.21 -25.75
C TRP A 61 -22.35 3.80 -24.67
N HIS A 62 -22.36 3.23 -23.47
CA HIS A 62 -23.16 3.62 -22.33
C HIS A 62 -22.39 4.49 -21.35
N PHE A 63 -22.23 5.78 -21.66
CA PHE A 63 -21.55 6.75 -20.76
C PHE A 63 -22.35 7.02 -19.49
N GLU A 64 -23.65 6.79 -19.51
CA GLU A 64 -24.57 6.89 -18.37
C GLU A 64 -24.16 5.98 -17.21
N ASN A 65 -23.43 4.89 -17.44
CA ASN A 65 -22.93 4.02 -16.38
C ASN A 65 -22.08 4.78 -15.34
N TYR A 66 -21.32 5.77 -15.76
CA TYR A 66 -20.54 6.61 -14.85
C TYR A 66 -21.45 7.58 -14.08
N ILE A 67 -22.40 8.22 -14.75
CA ILE A 67 -23.32 9.18 -14.13
C ILE A 67 -24.21 8.49 -13.11
N GLU A 68 -24.81 7.37 -13.48
CA GLU A 68 -25.65 6.58 -12.60
C GLU A 68 -24.86 5.94 -11.45
N GLY A 69 -23.66 5.41 -11.75
CA GLY A 69 -22.76 4.89 -10.73
C GLY A 69 -22.36 5.93 -9.69
N TRP A 70 -22.14 7.18 -10.12
CA TRP A 70 -21.74 8.26 -9.21
C TRP A 70 -22.85 8.69 -8.23
N LYS A 71 -24.12 8.43 -8.56
CA LYS A 71 -25.23 8.62 -7.61
C LYS A 71 -25.06 7.73 -6.37
N GLY A 72 -24.29 6.66 -6.49
CA GLY A 72 -23.92 5.77 -5.40
C GLY A 72 -25.01 4.75 -5.08
N SER A 73 -25.02 4.26 -3.84
CA SER A 73 -25.94 3.22 -3.37
C SER A 73 -26.45 3.55 -1.98
N ALA A 74 -27.65 3.05 -1.64
CA ALA A 74 -28.29 3.26 -0.33
C ALA A 74 -28.35 4.74 0.10
N GLY A 75 -28.57 5.67 -0.85
CA GLY A 75 -28.67 7.10 -0.58
C GLY A 75 -27.35 7.81 -0.26
N VAL A 76 -26.22 7.16 -0.51
CA VAL A 76 -24.87 7.72 -0.30
C VAL A 76 -24.15 7.80 -1.64
N THR A 77 -23.68 9.01 -2.01
CA THR A 77 -22.98 9.26 -3.28
C THR A 77 -21.58 8.64 -3.30
N TYR A 78 -21.08 8.33 -4.50
CA TYR A 78 -19.75 7.77 -4.66
C TYR A 78 -18.63 8.72 -4.18
N THR A 79 -18.83 10.03 -4.31
CA THR A 79 -17.95 11.07 -3.72
C THR A 79 -17.76 10.86 -2.22
N LYS A 80 -18.84 10.53 -1.48
CA LYS A 80 -18.76 10.30 -0.03
C LYS A 80 -17.93 9.08 0.30
N PHE A 81 -18.06 7.99 -0.47
CA PHE A 81 -17.24 6.79 -0.30
C PHE A 81 -15.76 7.07 -0.56
N PHE A 82 -15.41 7.87 -1.58
CA PHE A 82 -14.05 8.32 -1.81
C PHE A 82 -13.51 9.14 -0.64
N LEU A 83 -14.26 10.14 -0.18
CA LEU A 83 -13.85 10.95 0.97
C LEU A 83 -13.62 10.10 2.21
N ASN A 84 -14.51 9.15 2.50
CA ASN A 84 -14.37 8.20 3.60
C ASN A 84 -13.09 7.36 3.45
N THR A 85 -12.76 6.92 2.22
CA THR A 85 -11.54 6.17 1.94
C THR A 85 -10.31 6.98 2.29
N PHE A 86 -10.22 8.22 1.82
CA PHE A 86 -9.07 9.06 2.13
C PHE A 86 -9.00 9.44 3.61
N LEU A 87 -10.15 9.68 4.26
CA LEU A 87 -10.23 9.89 5.70
C LEU A 87 -9.76 8.66 6.49
N LEU A 88 -10.00 7.45 5.99
CA LEU A 88 -9.51 6.22 6.60
C LEU A 88 -8.02 6.02 6.33
N VAL A 89 -7.61 6.09 5.06
CA VAL A 89 -6.30 5.62 4.58
C VAL A 89 -5.18 6.60 4.93
N VAL A 90 -5.39 7.90 4.71
CA VAL A 90 -4.32 8.90 4.91
C VAL A 90 -3.89 9.00 6.37
N PRO A 91 -4.80 9.20 7.36
CA PRO A 91 -4.39 9.25 8.76
C PRO A 91 -3.78 7.92 9.22
N THR A 92 -4.35 6.75 8.83
CA THR A 92 -3.80 5.45 9.17
C THR A 92 -2.36 5.32 8.69
N THR A 93 -2.08 5.72 7.44
CA THR A 93 -0.73 5.68 6.87
C THR A 93 0.23 6.58 7.62
N LEU A 94 -0.15 7.84 7.89
CA LEU A 94 0.70 8.79 8.61
C LEU A 94 0.99 8.33 10.05
N LEU A 95 -0.03 7.83 10.76
CA LEU A 95 0.13 7.31 12.12
C LEU A 95 1.04 6.08 12.14
N THR A 96 0.90 5.16 11.18
CA THR A 96 1.78 4.00 11.05
C THR A 96 3.22 4.42 10.78
N LEU A 97 3.46 5.35 9.87
CA LEU A 97 4.82 5.83 9.58
C LEU A 97 5.44 6.50 10.81
N PHE A 98 4.68 7.33 11.48
CA PHE A 98 5.13 8.02 12.70
C PHE A 98 5.53 7.03 13.79
N SER A 99 4.62 6.16 14.19
CA SER A 99 4.83 5.20 15.27
C SER A 99 5.94 4.20 14.95
N SER A 100 5.92 3.64 13.72
CA SER A 100 6.93 2.66 13.27
C SER A 100 8.32 3.27 13.16
N THR A 101 8.43 4.54 12.78
CA THR A 101 9.73 5.24 12.74
C THR A 101 10.33 5.40 14.13
N LEU A 102 9.53 5.80 15.12
CA LEU A 102 9.99 5.95 16.50
C LEU A 102 10.43 4.61 17.08
N VAL A 103 9.62 3.57 16.89
CA VAL A 103 9.95 2.21 17.33
C VAL A 103 11.22 1.70 16.63
N ALA A 104 11.32 1.90 15.33
CA ALA A 104 12.48 1.48 14.54
C ALA A 104 13.77 2.19 15.01
N TYR A 105 13.69 3.49 15.23
CA TYR A 105 14.82 4.27 15.74
C TYR A 105 15.27 3.77 17.11
N GLY A 106 14.31 3.51 18.02
CA GLY A 106 14.59 2.91 19.33
C GLY A 106 15.34 1.58 19.21
N PHE A 107 14.84 0.66 18.39
CA PHE A 107 15.47 -0.65 18.21
C PHE A 107 16.80 -0.60 17.45
N ALA A 108 16.98 0.33 16.51
CA ALA A 108 18.20 0.37 15.72
C ALA A 108 19.36 1.07 16.44
N ARG A 109 19.09 2.10 17.23
CA ARG A 109 20.11 3.01 17.78
C ARG A 109 20.37 2.84 19.28
N PHE A 110 19.35 2.49 20.06
CA PHE A 110 19.50 2.39 21.50
C PHE A 110 19.71 0.97 22.01
N ASN A 111 20.39 0.86 23.15
CA ASN A 111 20.47 -0.35 23.94
C ASN A 111 19.59 -0.18 25.18
N PHE A 112 18.66 -1.10 25.38
CA PHE A 112 17.72 -1.09 26.50
C PHE A 112 17.47 -2.51 27.01
N PRO A 113 17.01 -2.68 28.27
CA PRO A 113 16.68 -3.99 28.81
C PRO A 113 15.67 -4.74 27.94
N TYR A 114 15.82 -6.05 27.85
CA TYR A 114 14.92 -6.95 27.10
C TYR A 114 14.82 -6.67 25.60
N LYS A 115 15.70 -5.84 24.99
CA LYS A 115 15.69 -5.52 23.56
C LYS A 115 15.60 -6.76 22.67
N LYS A 116 16.38 -7.82 22.98
CA LYS A 116 16.35 -9.08 22.21
C LYS A 116 14.99 -9.76 22.30
N LEU A 117 14.42 -9.86 23.51
CA LEU A 117 13.11 -10.46 23.73
C LEU A 117 12.02 -9.71 22.98
N LEU A 118 11.97 -8.38 23.12
CA LEU A 118 10.98 -7.54 22.44
C LEU A 118 11.10 -7.61 20.92
N PHE A 119 12.32 -7.69 20.39
CA PHE A 119 12.55 -7.87 18.96
C PHE A 119 12.07 -9.25 18.47
N THR A 120 12.31 -10.30 19.26
CA THR A 120 11.79 -11.65 18.97
C THR A 120 10.27 -11.67 18.99
N LEU A 121 9.62 -11.02 19.95
CA LEU A 121 8.16 -10.89 20.02
C LEU A 121 7.62 -10.11 18.81
N LEU A 122 8.29 -9.04 18.39
CA LEU A 122 7.92 -8.29 17.19
C LEU A 122 7.89 -9.19 15.95
N ILE A 123 8.91 -10.05 15.77
CA ILE A 123 8.95 -11.01 14.66
C ILE A 123 7.87 -12.08 14.83
N ALA A 124 7.69 -12.62 16.03
CA ALA A 124 6.70 -13.64 16.31
C ALA A 124 5.26 -13.16 15.99
N MET A 125 4.95 -11.89 16.29
CA MET A 125 3.66 -11.29 15.96
C MET A 125 3.39 -11.20 14.47
N MET A 126 4.42 -11.10 13.61
CA MET A 126 4.23 -11.13 12.15
C MET A 126 3.75 -12.49 11.64
N MET A 127 3.99 -13.55 12.39
CA MET A 127 3.57 -14.91 12.02
C MET A 127 2.12 -15.21 12.40
N LEU A 128 1.47 -14.36 13.21
CA LEU A 128 0.09 -14.57 13.62
C LEU A 128 -0.88 -14.21 12.47
N PRO A 129 -1.69 -15.17 11.99
CA PRO A 129 -2.70 -14.87 10.98
C PRO A 129 -3.75 -13.87 11.50
N ASN A 130 -4.13 -12.91 10.67
CA ASN A 130 -5.17 -11.93 11.03
C ASN A 130 -6.50 -12.60 11.44
N THR A 131 -6.84 -13.71 10.81
CA THR A 131 -8.06 -14.49 11.08
C THR A 131 -8.13 -15.03 12.50
N VAL A 132 -6.99 -15.30 13.15
CA VAL A 132 -6.95 -15.78 14.55
C VAL A 132 -7.22 -14.65 15.53
N VAL A 133 -6.72 -13.45 15.23
CA VAL A 133 -6.78 -12.32 16.15
C VAL A 133 -8.01 -11.42 15.94
N ILE A 134 -8.79 -11.62 14.86
CA ILE A 134 -9.88 -10.72 14.51
C ILE A 134 -11.02 -10.73 15.55
N ILE A 135 -11.39 -11.91 16.05
CA ILE A 135 -12.48 -12.05 17.03
C ILE A 135 -12.13 -11.40 18.38
N PRO A 136 -10.96 -11.72 19.02
CA PRO A 136 -10.53 -11.02 20.22
C PRO A 136 -10.42 -9.51 20.02
N ARG A 137 -9.95 -9.06 18.86
CA ARG A 137 -9.81 -7.65 18.51
C ARG A 137 -11.18 -6.97 18.39
N TYR A 138 -12.16 -7.62 17.76
CA TYR A 138 -13.53 -7.11 17.69
C TYR A 138 -14.14 -6.93 19.09
N ILE A 139 -14.00 -7.92 19.97
CA ILE A 139 -14.51 -7.85 21.36
C ILE A 139 -13.87 -6.68 22.09
N LEU A 140 -12.55 -6.50 21.94
CA LEU A 140 -11.83 -5.40 22.58
C LEU A 140 -12.32 -4.03 22.07
N TYR A 141 -12.42 -3.87 20.76
CA TYR A 141 -12.82 -2.61 20.13
C TYR A 141 -14.29 -2.28 20.41
N ASN A 142 -15.15 -3.31 20.52
CA ASN A 142 -16.53 -3.11 20.94
C ASN A 142 -16.62 -2.60 22.38
N LYS A 143 -15.80 -3.13 23.30
CA LYS A 143 -15.73 -2.62 24.70
C LYS A 143 -15.28 -1.16 24.76
N PHE A 144 -14.42 -0.71 23.85
CA PHE A 144 -13.98 0.69 23.74
C PHE A 144 -14.95 1.58 22.96
N HIS A 145 -16.07 1.06 22.47
CA HIS A 145 -17.02 1.77 21.60
C HIS A 145 -16.35 2.32 20.32
N TRP A 146 -15.35 1.60 19.79
CA TRP A 146 -14.66 1.96 18.56
C TRP A 146 -15.31 1.36 17.31
N VAL A 147 -16.17 0.34 17.45
CA VAL A 147 -16.92 -0.24 16.34
C VAL A 147 -17.82 0.82 15.72
N ASP A 148 -18.00 0.75 14.41
CA ASP A 148 -18.66 1.76 13.58
C ASP A 148 -17.96 3.13 13.60
N SER A 149 -16.63 3.11 13.67
CA SER A 149 -15.78 4.29 13.52
C SER A 149 -14.45 3.93 12.81
N TYR A 150 -13.57 4.90 12.59
CA TYR A 150 -12.22 4.65 12.05
C TYR A 150 -11.16 4.38 13.14
N MET A 151 -11.53 4.41 14.42
CA MET A 151 -10.63 4.13 15.54
C MET A 151 -10.00 2.73 15.49
N PRO A 152 -10.68 1.65 15.02
CA PRO A 152 -10.07 0.33 14.83
C PRO A 152 -8.87 0.32 13.89
N PHE A 153 -8.70 1.35 13.07
CA PHE A 153 -7.56 1.52 12.16
C PHE A 153 -6.54 2.51 12.71
N TYR A 154 -6.99 3.64 13.26
CA TYR A 154 -6.11 4.70 13.75
C TYR A 154 -5.35 4.32 15.02
N ALA A 155 -6.04 3.75 16.02
CA ALA A 155 -5.42 3.42 17.28
C ALA A 155 -4.32 2.35 17.16
N PRO A 156 -4.52 1.21 16.44
CA PRO A 156 -3.44 0.27 16.18
C PRO A 156 -2.29 0.85 15.37
N ALA A 157 -2.56 1.75 14.42
CA ALA A 157 -1.54 2.43 13.64
C ALA A 157 -0.66 3.32 14.53
N LEU A 158 -1.28 4.11 15.41
CA LEU A 158 -0.57 4.97 16.36
C LEU A 158 0.23 4.15 17.40
N LEU A 159 -0.32 3.02 17.86
CA LEU A 159 0.32 2.14 18.85
C LEU A 159 1.32 1.15 18.25
N CYS A 160 1.62 1.27 16.95
CA CYS A 160 2.58 0.42 16.25
C CYS A 160 2.23 -1.09 16.31
N CYS A 161 0.93 -1.43 16.26
CA CYS A 161 0.49 -2.82 16.37
C CYS A 161 0.78 -3.66 15.11
N ASN A 162 1.09 -3.04 13.96
CA ASN A 162 1.51 -3.74 12.77
C ASN A 162 3.04 -3.91 12.76
N SER A 163 3.52 -5.09 13.13
CA SER A 163 4.95 -5.38 13.29
C SER A 163 5.76 -5.32 12.00
N PHE A 164 5.14 -5.40 10.83
CA PHE A 164 5.83 -5.38 9.53
C PHE A 164 6.58 -4.06 9.30
N PHE A 165 5.93 -2.93 9.54
CA PHE A 165 6.52 -1.62 9.27
C PHE A 165 7.71 -1.27 10.16
N PRO A 166 7.63 -1.42 11.51
CA PRO A 166 8.79 -1.21 12.34
C PRO A 166 9.93 -2.18 12.01
N TYR A 167 9.64 -3.45 11.70
CA TYR A 167 10.65 -4.40 11.27
C TYR A 167 11.37 -3.94 10.00
N MET A 168 10.62 -3.55 8.95
CA MET A 168 11.20 -3.06 7.70
C MET A 168 12.08 -1.83 7.92
N LEU A 169 11.61 -0.87 8.71
CA LEU A 169 12.37 0.35 9.03
C LEU A 169 13.58 0.07 9.91
N ILE A 170 13.53 -0.89 10.84
CA ILE A 170 14.69 -1.34 11.64
C ILE A 170 15.78 -1.90 10.71
N GLN A 171 15.41 -2.74 9.73
CA GLN A 171 16.39 -3.33 8.80
C GLN A 171 17.07 -2.23 7.96
N PHE A 172 16.30 -1.27 7.48
CA PHE A 172 16.85 -0.14 6.75
C PHE A 172 17.77 0.72 7.63
N LEU A 173 17.36 1.07 8.84
CA LEU A 173 18.16 1.86 9.79
C LEU A 173 19.48 1.17 10.17
N ARG A 174 19.49 -0.15 10.25
CA ARG A 174 20.73 -0.93 10.53
C ARG A 174 21.74 -0.85 9.38
N SER A 175 21.31 -0.51 8.16
CA SER A 175 22.20 -0.30 7.02
C SER A 175 22.86 1.08 7.02
N ILE A 176 22.35 2.04 7.77
CA ILE A 176 22.91 3.38 7.94
C ILE A 176 24.04 3.31 9.01
N PRO A 177 25.28 3.73 8.70
CA PRO A 177 26.38 3.73 9.66
C PRO A 177 26.06 4.50 10.93
N LYS A 178 26.47 3.99 12.09
CA LYS A 178 26.26 4.66 13.38
C LYS A 178 27.18 5.88 13.58
N ASP A 179 28.28 5.94 12.86
CA ASP A 179 29.24 7.05 12.91
C ASP A 179 28.57 8.40 12.61
N LEU A 180 27.48 8.40 11.80
CA LEU A 180 26.67 9.60 11.56
C LEU A 180 25.95 10.10 12.82
N ASP A 181 25.45 9.18 13.63
CA ASP A 181 24.81 9.54 14.91
C ASP A 181 25.88 10.05 15.90
N GLU A 182 27.04 9.39 15.97
CA GLU A 182 28.16 9.76 16.86
C GLU A 182 28.72 11.12 16.51
N SER A 183 28.96 11.40 15.23
CA SER A 183 29.39 12.72 14.76
C SER A 183 28.38 13.81 15.13
N ALA A 184 27.08 13.53 14.96
CA ALA A 184 26.02 14.47 15.33
C ALA A 184 25.99 14.77 16.84
N TYR A 185 26.24 13.77 17.68
CA TYR A 185 26.34 13.97 19.13
C TYR A 185 27.57 14.78 19.53
N ILE A 186 28.71 14.61 18.87
CA ILE A 186 29.92 15.42 19.05
C ILE A 186 29.64 16.88 18.70
N ASP A 187 28.84 17.12 17.64
CA ASP A 187 28.38 18.46 17.22
C ASP A 187 27.27 19.04 18.12
N GLY A 188 26.93 18.38 19.24
CA GLY A 188 25.95 18.86 20.21
C GLY A 188 24.48 18.66 19.80
N CYS A 189 24.19 17.77 18.83
CA CYS A 189 22.82 17.44 18.48
C CYS A 189 22.17 16.58 19.57
N SER A 190 20.96 16.96 19.97
CA SER A 190 20.12 16.08 20.80
C SER A 190 19.61 14.88 19.95
N THR A 191 19.24 13.78 20.63
CA THR A 191 18.65 12.59 20.00
C THR A 191 17.50 12.93 19.03
N TRP A 192 16.63 13.87 19.42
CA TRP A 192 15.51 14.30 18.56
C TRP A 192 15.98 15.06 17.33
N LYS A 193 16.99 15.94 17.48
CA LYS A 193 17.60 16.62 16.34
C LYS A 193 18.30 15.64 15.39
N CYS A 194 19.03 14.68 15.94
CA CYS A 194 19.66 13.61 15.16
C CYS A 194 18.61 12.83 14.33
N LEU A 195 17.53 12.36 14.99
CA LEU A 195 16.44 11.70 14.28
C LEU A 195 15.86 12.58 13.16
N THR A 196 15.46 13.81 13.49
CA THR A 196 14.67 14.65 12.55
C THR A 196 15.49 15.31 11.45
N LYS A 197 16.76 15.67 11.73
CA LYS A 197 17.59 16.43 10.79
C LYS A 197 18.58 15.56 10.00
N ILE A 198 18.94 14.38 10.51
CA ILE A 198 19.93 13.51 9.90
C ILE A 198 19.30 12.19 9.46
N ILE A 199 18.67 11.47 10.37
CA ILE A 199 18.21 10.12 10.10
C ILE A 199 16.95 10.10 9.22
N LEU A 200 15.92 10.91 9.52
CA LEU A 200 14.69 10.96 8.71
C LEU A 200 14.92 11.31 7.24
N PRO A 201 15.76 12.30 6.89
CA PRO A 201 16.12 12.56 5.50
C PRO A 201 16.78 11.36 4.79
N LEU A 202 17.64 10.63 5.48
CA LEU A 202 18.29 9.42 4.95
C LEU A 202 17.30 8.25 4.81
N MET A 203 16.28 8.20 5.65
CA MET A 203 15.22 7.18 5.62
C MET A 203 14.14 7.44 4.56
N LYS A 204 14.15 8.57 3.86
CA LYS A 204 13.11 8.90 2.87
C LYS A 204 12.71 7.74 1.93
N PRO A 205 13.65 7.01 1.30
CA PRO A 205 13.25 5.91 0.41
C PRO A 205 12.48 4.81 1.13
N ALA A 206 12.91 4.42 2.33
CA ALA A 206 12.25 3.40 3.13
C ALA A 206 10.88 3.87 3.66
N LEU A 207 10.78 5.14 4.06
CA LEU A 207 9.52 5.74 4.51
C LEU A 207 8.50 5.84 3.38
N LEU A 208 8.93 6.21 2.18
CA LEU A 208 8.06 6.24 1.01
C LEU A 208 7.57 4.84 0.64
N SER A 209 8.45 3.84 0.68
CA SER A 209 8.06 2.44 0.45
C SER A 209 7.08 1.94 1.52
N ALA A 210 7.37 2.19 2.81
CA ALA A 210 6.47 1.83 3.91
C ALA A 210 5.10 2.53 3.78
N GLY A 211 5.10 3.82 3.47
CA GLY A 211 3.88 4.60 3.27
C GLY A 211 3.04 4.08 2.11
N LEU A 212 3.68 3.71 1.01
CA LEU A 212 3.00 3.15 -0.15
C LEU A 212 2.37 1.77 0.18
N PHE A 213 3.11 0.87 0.85
CA PHE A 213 2.54 -0.41 1.28
C PHE A 213 1.38 -0.22 2.24
N GLN A 214 1.51 0.64 3.26
CA GLN A 214 0.43 0.90 4.21
C GLN A 214 -0.79 1.50 3.52
N PHE A 215 -0.58 2.45 2.60
CA PHE A 215 -1.66 3.03 1.81
C PHE A 215 -2.41 1.96 1.00
N LEU A 216 -1.67 1.15 0.23
CA LEU A 216 -2.23 0.08 -0.59
C LEU A 216 -2.99 -0.95 0.26
N TRP A 217 -2.43 -1.37 1.38
CA TRP A 217 -3.07 -2.35 2.25
C TRP A 217 -4.34 -1.81 2.87
N THR A 218 -4.32 -0.58 3.39
CA THR A 218 -5.52 0.02 4.00
C THR A 218 -6.59 0.35 2.96
N TYR A 219 -6.19 0.81 1.77
CA TYR A 219 -7.12 1.11 0.67
C TYR A 219 -7.88 -0.12 0.20
N ASN A 220 -7.21 -1.26 0.13
CA ASN A 220 -7.79 -2.54 -0.30
C ASN A 220 -8.36 -3.37 0.86
N ASP A 221 -8.35 -2.83 2.10
CA ASP A 221 -8.79 -3.58 3.28
C ASP A 221 -10.32 -3.67 3.35
N TYR A 222 -10.86 -4.58 2.56
CA TYR A 222 -12.28 -4.91 2.57
C TYR A 222 -12.70 -5.60 3.87
N PHE A 223 -11.92 -6.58 4.33
CA PHE A 223 -12.32 -7.50 5.40
C PHE A 223 -12.43 -6.79 6.77
N ASN A 224 -11.40 -6.05 7.17
CA ASN A 224 -11.48 -5.29 8.43
C ASN A 224 -12.52 -4.17 8.32
N SER A 225 -12.66 -3.53 7.15
CA SER A 225 -13.70 -2.52 6.92
C SER A 225 -15.10 -3.09 7.10
N LEU A 226 -15.36 -4.30 6.58
CA LEU A 226 -16.65 -4.99 6.72
C LEU A 226 -16.99 -5.32 8.17
N ILE A 227 -15.97 -5.68 8.97
CA ILE A 227 -16.18 -6.10 10.37
C ILE A 227 -16.35 -4.89 11.30
N PHE A 228 -15.60 -3.81 11.08
CA PHE A 228 -15.53 -2.70 12.03
C PHE A 228 -16.40 -1.50 11.66
N ILE A 229 -16.86 -1.38 10.40
CA ILE A 229 -17.69 -0.26 9.96
C ILE A 229 -19.06 -0.79 9.56
N ASN A 230 -20.10 -0.38 10.27
CA ASN A 230 -21.46 -0.88 10.07
C ASN A 230 -22.35 0.12 9.29
N SER A 231 -22.13 1.42 9.49
CA SER A 231 -22.93 2.47 8.86
C SER A 231 -22.49 2.72 7.41
N VAL A 232 -23.40 2.57 6.46
CA VAL A 232 -23.16 2.82 5.02
C VAL A 232 -22.55 4.20 4.76
N LYS A 233 -22.97 5.23 5.52
CA LYS A 233 -22.45 6.60 5.42
C LYS A 233 -20.95 6.73 5.72
N LYS A 234 -20.36 5.72 6.38
CA LYS A 234 -18.92 5.65 6.74
C LYS A 234 -18.13 4.67 5.87
N TYR A 235 -18.80 3.96 4.96
CA TYR A 235 -18.13 2.95 4.13
C TYR A 235 -17.02 3.57 3.29
N PRO A 236 -15.82 2.94 3.27
CA PRO A 236 -14.81 3.21 2.26
C PRO A 236 -15.21 2.60 0.92
N ILE A 237 -14.48 2.95 -0.14
CA ILE A 237 -14.78 2.54 -1.51
C ILE A 237 -14.73 1.02 -1.70
N SER A 238 -13.89 0.32 -0.94
CA SER A 238 -13.80 -1.15 -0.96
C SER A 238 -15.14 -1.83 -0.58
N LEU A 239 -15.88 -1.25 0.35
CA LEU A 239 -17.23 -1.70 0.72
C LEU A 239 -18.30 -1.15 -0.24
N ALA A 240 -18.13 0.05 -0.77
CA ALA A 240 -19.10 0.68 -1.66
C ALA A 240 -19.27 -0.09 -2.97
N VAL A 241 -18.19 -0.60 -3.55
CA VAL A 241 -18.24 -1.44 -4.76
C VAL A 241 -19.09 -2.70 -4.49
N ARG A 242 -18.91 -3.35 -3.33
CA ARG A 242 -19.71 -4.50 -2.93
C ARG A 242 -21.18 -4.12 -2.72
N LEU A 243 -21.45 -3.00 -2.07
CA LEU A 243 -22.81 -2.51 -1.83
C LEU A 243 -23.58 -2.30 -3.14
N SER A 244 -22.91 -1.91 -4.22
CA SER A 244 -23.50 -1.75 -5.55
C SER A 244 -23.99 -3.07 -6.15
N LEU A 245 -23.46 -4.21 -5.71
CA LEU A 245 -23.94 -5.55 -6.12
C LEU A 245 -25.16 -5.99 -5.33
N ASP A 246 -25.30 -5.56 -4.07
CA ASP A 246 -26.35 -6.03 -3.16
C ASP A 246 -27.60 -5.14 -3.19
N SER A 247 -27.53 -3.95 -3.80
CA SER A 247 -28.59 -2.92 -3.68
C SER A 247 -29.69 -2.97 -4.73
N GLU A 248 -29.54 -3.73 -5.79
CA GLU A 248 -30.48 -3.77 -6.93
C GLU A 248 -31.00 -5.18 -7.15
N SER A 249 -32.31 -5.32 -7.48
CA SER A 249 -32.91 -6.61 -7.83
C SER A 249 -32.32 -7.21 -9.11
N VAL A 250 -31.86 -6.36 -10.03
CA VAL A 250 -31.08 -6.72 -11.21
C VAL A 250 -29.84 -5.85 -11.24
N VAL A 251 -28.67 -6.49 -11.07
CA VAL A 251 -27.38 -5.79 -11.06
C VAL A 251 -27.09 -5.20 -12.42
N ASN A 252 -26.85 -3.89 -12.48
CA ASN A 252 -26.29 -3.23 -13.66
C ASN A 252 -24.75 -3.34 -13.60
N TRP A 253 -24.21 -4.36 -14.29
CA TRP A 253 -22.78 -4.65 -14.28
C TRP A 253 -21.92 -3.57 -14.95
N GLY A 254 -22.43 -2.88 -15.97
CA GLY A 254 -21.72 -1.76 -16.60
C GLY A 254 -21.46 -0.64 -15.59
N LYS A 255 -22.46 -0.29 -14.78
CA LYS A 255 -22.35 0.66 -13.66
C LYS A 255 -21.33 0.18 -12.58
N VAL A 256 -21.40 -1.10 -12.20
CA VAL A 256 -20.45 -1.68 -11.23
C VAL A 256 -19.02 -1.64 -11.77
N MET A 257 -18.82 -2.01 -13.05
CA MET A 257 -17.52 -1.94 -13.72
C MET A 257 -16.98 -0.51 -13.78
N ALA A 258 -17.84 0.47 -14.11
CA ALA A 258 -17.44 1.88 -14.12
C ALA A 258 -16.96 2.34 -12.74
N MET A 259 -17.68 2.00 -11.67
CA MET A 259 -17.31 2.37 -10.32
C MET A 259 -16.07 1.63 -9.82
N ALA A 260 -15.93 0.34 -10.16
CA ALA A 260 -14.72 -0.43 -9.84
C ALA A 260 -13.49 0.12 -10.57
N PHE A 261 -13.63 0.51 -11.84
CA PHE A 261 -12.54 1.13 -12.59
C PHE A 261 -12.09 2.45 -11.96
N VAL A 262 -13.05 3.32 -11.62
CA VAL A 262 -12.75 4.60 -10.95
C VAL A 262 -12.10 4.36 -9.58
N ALA A 263 -12.50 3.32 -8.84
CA ALA A 263 -11.90 2.95 -7.56
C ALA A 263 -10.41 2.54 -7.69
N VAL A 264 -9.99 2.01 -8.83
CA VAL A 264 -8.58 1.63 -9.07
C VAL A 264 -7.72 2.84 -9.45
N LEU A 265 -8.29 3.91 -10.03
CA LEU A 265 -7.52 5.05 -10.54
C LEU A 265 -6.60 5.72 -9.49
N PRO A 266 -7.02 5.98 -8.23
CA PRO A 266 -6.12 6.56 -7.24
C PRO A 266 -4.89 5.69 -6.96
N LEU A 267 -5.04 4.36 -6.98
CA LEU A 267 -3.93 3.42 -6.79
C LEU A 267 -2.97 3.46 -7.99
N MET A 268 -3.51 3.52 -9.21
CA MET A 268 -2.69 3.65 -10.42
C MET A 268 -1.89 4.96 -10.40
N VAL A 269 -2.54 6.08 -10.09
CA VAL A 269 -1.88 7.39 -9.99
C VAL A 269 -0.78 7.34 -8.92
N LEU A 270 -1.09 6.83 -7.74
CA LEU A 270 -0.11 6.68 -6.66
C LEU A 270 1.10 5.82 -7.09
N PHE A 271 0.85 4.69 -7.76
CA PHE A 271 1.90 3.83 -8.26
C PHE A 271 2.80 4.55 -9.28
N PHE A 272 2.24 5.21 -10.29
CA PHE A 272 3.02 5.94 -11.30
C PHE A 272 3.83 7.10 -10.68
N CYS A 273 3.30 7.78 -9.67
CA CYS A 273 4.03 8.83 -8.96
C CYS A 273 5.18 8.27 -8.11
N CYS A 274 5.02 7.07 -7.54
CA CYS A 274 5.94 6.51 -6.55
C CYS A 274 6.83 5.38 -7.09
N GLN A 275 6.64 4.89 -8.32
CA GLN A 275 7.33 3.71 -8.89
C GLN A 275 8.87 3.80 -8.79
N ARG A 276 9.45 4.99 -8.94
CA ARG A 276 10.89 5.20 -8.81
C ARG A 276 11.44 4.79 -7.43
N TYR A 277 10.72 5.15 -6.38
CA TYR A 277 11.11 4.83 -5.00
C TYR A 277 10.96 3.35 -4.68
N PHE A 278 10.07 2.65 -5.39
CA PHE A 278 9.93 1.19 -5.28
C PHE A 278 11.18 0.46 -5.76
N ILE A 279 11.70 0.88 -6.89
CA ILE A 279 12.88 0.26 -7.51
C ILE A 279 14.11 0.50 -6.63
N GLU A 280 14.30 1.73 -6.13
CA GLU A 280 15.41 2.10 -5.25
C GLU A 280 15.36 1.37 -3.89
N GLY A 281 14.16 1.21 -3.30
CA GLY A 281 13.98 0.55 -2.00
C GLY A 281 14.25 -0.96 -2.04
N ILE A 282 13.91 -1.63 -3.14
CA ILE A 282 14.16 -3.07 -3.33
C ILE A 282 15.62 -3.33 -3.70
N ALA A 283 16.22 -2.48 -4.53
CA ALA A 283 17.61 -2.62 -4.97
C ALA A 283 18.61 -2.53 -3.81
N THR A 284 18.36 -1.66 -2.82
CA THR A 284 19.24 -1.52 -1.64
C THR A 284 19.18 -2.73 -0.70
N SER A 285 18.11 -3.51 -0.70
CA SER A 285 18.02 -4.76 0.09
C SER A 285 18.69 -5.95 -0.60
N GLY A 286 18.87 -5.90 -1.93
CA GLY A 286 19.47 -6.99 -2.73
C GLY A 286 20.98 -6.90 -2.95
N MET A 287 21.63 -5.78 -2.65
CA MET A 287 23.06 -5.58 -2.92
C MET A 287 24.00 -5.91 -1.73
N LYS A 288 23.58 -6.79 -0.82
CA LYS A 288 24.47 -7.38 0.19
C LYS A 288 24.75 -8.83 -0.18
N ASN A 289 25.62 -9.02 -1.18
CA ASN A 289 26.45 -10.22 -1.34
C ASN A 289 27.84 -9.76 -1.77
#